data_e7a2a86db91d10a5b44d86101cbf8143
#
_entry.id   e7a2a86db91d10a5b44d86101cbf8143
#
_cell.length_a   1.000
_cell.length_b   1.000
_cell.length_c   1.000
_cell.angle_alpha   90.00
_cell.angle_beta   90.00
_cell.angle_gamma   90.00
#
_symmetry.space_group_name_H-M   'P 1'
#
loop_
_entity.id
_entity.type
_entity.pdbx_description
1 polymer ?
#
loop_
_entity_poly.entity_id
_entity_poly.type
_entity_poly.pdbx_seq_one_letter_code
_entity_poly.pdbx_strand_id
1 'polypeptide(L)'
;MQVAVTSGTVTQQHRHTVCMVHESVHVSTSIDRQAADVYAYVTDPENLSSWASGLAESPLRQIDGEWVADSPLGRVTVAFVDPNDLGVADHDVTLPSGKTVTNPLRVFANGDGCDVVFSVRRLAAMSEADFATDADAVARDLAALRLLMET
;
A
#
# COMPACT_ATOMS: atom_id res chain seq x y z
N MET A 1 -25.43 -13.58 -9.22
CA MET A 1 -26.51 -14.40 -8.64
C MET A 1 -27.00 -15.32 -9.73
N GLN A 2 -26.65 -16.59 -9.66
CA GLN A 2 -27.00 -17.58 -10.67
C GLN A 2 -28.07 -18.50 -10.08
N VAL A 3 -29.27 -18.46 -10.64
CA VAL A 3 -30.38 -19.31 -10.23
C VAL A 3 -30.41 -20.51 -11.19
N ALA A 4 -30.07 -21.69 -10.70
CA ALA A 4 -30.29 -22.94 -11.43
C ALA A 4 -31.66 -23.49 -11.03
N VAL A 5 -32.57 -23.51 -11.96
CA VAL A 5 -33.91 -24.15 -11.78
C VAL A 5 -33.80 -25.58 -12.26
N THR A 6 -33.74 -26.52 -11.34
CA THR A 6 -34.07 -27.92 -11.59
C THR A 6 -35.41 -28.21 -10.92
N SER A 7 -36.31 -28.85 -11.67
CA SER A 7 -37.68 -29.12 -11.26
C SER A 7 -37.73 -29.91 -9.93
N GLY A 8 -38.33 -29.29 -8.92
CA GLY A 8 -38.79 -29.95 -7.70
C GLY A 8 -37.79 -29.97 -6.55
N THR A 9 -37.44 -28.89 -6.01
CA THR A 9 -37.06 -28.53 -4.62
C THR A 9 -36.05 -27.41 -4.67
N VAL A 10 -36.45 -26.20 -4.27
CA VAL A 10 -35.53 -25.08 -4.10
C VAL A 10 -34.75 -25.31 -2.81
N THR A 11 -33.58 -25.88 -2.93
CA THR A 11 -32.63 -25.88 -1.81
C THR A 11 -31.82 -24.60 -1.91
N GLN A 12 -32.19 -23.63 -1.09
CA GLN A 12 -31.45 -22.38 -0.95
C GLN A 12 -30.14 -22.70 -0.23
N GLN A 13 -29.10 -23.00 -1.00
CA GLN A 13 -27.75 -23.10 -0.46
C GLN A 13 -27.31 -21.68 -0.12
N HIS A 14 -27.37 -21.34 1.16
CA HIS A 14 -26.65 -20.19 1.68
C HIS A 14 -25.16 -20.46 1.50
N ARG A 15 -24.58 -19.87 0.45
CA ARG A 15 -23.12 -19.77 0.38
C ARG A 15 -22.69 -18.82 1.49
N HIS A 16 -22.24 -19.38 2.58
CA HIS A 16 -21.46 -18.63 3.54
C HIS A 16 -20.23 -18.11 2.82
N THR A 17 -20.20 -16.83 2.52
CA THR A 17 -18.97 -16.14 2.12
C THR A 17 -18.08 -16.17 3.35
N VAL A 18 -17.09 -17.07 3.36
CA VAL A 18 -16.09 -17.08 4.42
C VAL A 18 -15.27 -15.81 4.24
N CYS A 19 -15.45 -14.86 5.15
CA CYS A 19 -14.55 -13.70 5.25
C CYS A 19 -13.20 -14.22 5.72
N MET A 20 -12.20 -14.15 4.84
CA MET A 20 -10.82 -14.50 5.19
C MET A 20 -10.05 -13.23 5.51
N VAL A 21 -9.44 -13.21 6.69
CA VAL A 21 -8.52 -12.16 7.09
C VAL A 21 -7.11 -12.59 6.69
N HIS A 22 -6.40 -11.72 5.98
CA HIS A 22 -5.00 -11.95 5.65
C HIS A 22 -4.10 -11.68 6.86
N GLU A 23 -3.06 -12.49 7.01
CA GLU A 23 -1.99 -12.20 7.96
C GLU A 23 -1.37 -10.83 7.62
N SER A 24 -1.16 -10.00 8.64
CA SER A 24 -0.63 -8.65 8.48
C SER A 24 0.47 -8.38 9.50
N VAL A 25 1.43 -7.56 9.08
CA VAL A 25 2.40 -6.95 9.97
C VAL A 25 2.37 -5.43 9.75
N HIS A 26 2.45 -4.67 10.84
CA HIS A 26 2.48 -3.21 10.81
C HIS A 26 3.90 -2.75 11.07
N VAL A 27 4.52 -2.19 10.04
CA VAL A 27 5.87 -1.64 10.12
C VAL A 27 5.74 -0.15 10.39
N SER A 28 6.42 0.34 11.40
CA SER A 28 6.34 1.74 11.80
C SER A 28 7.70 2.36 12.03
N THR A 29 7.75 3.68 11.87
CA THR A 29 8.90 4.51 12.26
C THR A 29 8.38 5.83 12.83
N SER A 30 9.08 6.36 13.83
CA SER A 30 8.84 7.72 14.32
C SER A 30 9.81 8.67 13.64
N ILE A 31 9.32 9.83 13.22
CA ILE A 31 10.10 10.85 12.51
C ILE A 31 10.03 12.15 13.29
N ASP A 32 11.17 12.75 13.56
CA ASP A 32 11.28 14.05 14.24
C ASP A 32 11.00 15.21 13.24
N ARG A 33 9.76 15.21 12.75
CA ARG A 33 9.21 16.19 11.81
C ARG A 33 7.70 16.25 11.97
N GLN A 34 7.11 17.41 11.74
CA GLN A 34 5.66 17.56 11.84
C GLN A 34 4.90 16.64 10.88
N ALA A 35 3.80 16.07 11.36
CA ALA A 35 2.99 15.13 10.59
C ALA A 35 2.54 15.70 9.24
N ALA A 36 2.18 16.98 9.17
CA ALA A 36 1.75 17.63 7.95
C ALA A 36 2.85 17.65 6.88
N ASP A 37 4.11 17.89 7.27
CA ASP A 37 5.25 17.92 6.36
C ASP A 37 5.55 16.52 5.81
N VAL A 38 5.52 15.51 6.68
CA VAL A 38 5.76 14.12 6.29
C VAL A 38 4.61 13.61 5.40
N TYR A 39 3.38 13.92 5.76
CA TYR A 39 2.21 13.58 4.95
C TYR A 39 2.30 14.17 3.53
N ALA A 40 2.62 15.45 3.42
CA ALA A 40 2.78 16.11 2.12
C ALA A 40 3.89 15.45 1.28
N TYR A 41 4.97 15.04 1.92
CA TYR A 41 6.09 14.39 1.23
C TYR A 41 5.74 12.98 0.72
N VAL A 42 5.11 12.15 1.56
CA VAL A 42 4.80 10.75 1.20
C VAL A 42 3.67 10.63 0.19
N THR A 43 2.74 11.60 0.16
CA THR A 43 1.62 11.60 -0.78
C THR A 43 1.95 12.23 -2.12
N ASP A 44 3.13 12.81 -2.27
CA ASP A 44 3.61 13.32 -3.54
C ASP A 44 4.25 12.18 -4.35
N PRO A 45 3.63 11.75 -5.47
CA PRO A 45 4.15 10.65 -6.26
C PRO A 45 5.55 10.90 -6.82
N GLU A 46 5.96 12.15 -7.01
CA GLU A 46 7.30 12.50 -7.50
C GLU A 46 8.40 12.11 -6.50
N ASN A 47 8.07 12.02 -5.21
CA ASN A 47 9.00 11.64 -4.15
C ASN A 47 9.14 10.13 -3.95
N LEU A 48 8.25 9.31 -4.52
CA LEU A 48 8.20 7.86 -4.23
C LEU A 48 9.53 7.16 -4.50
N SER A 49 10.20 7.46 -5.61
CA SER A 49 11.49 6.83 -5.93
C SER A 49 12.61 7.18 -4.95
N SER A 50 12.45 8.23 -4.16
CA SER A 50 13.47 8.67 -3.19
C SER A 50 13.44 7.85 -1.90
N TRP A 51 12.30 7.25 -1.54
CA TRP A 51 12.15 6.51 -0.29
C TRP A 51 11.54 5.11 -0.45
N ALA A 52 10.67 4.90 -1.44
CA ALA A 52 9.99 3.63 -1.69
C ALA A 52 10.68 2.82 -2.79
N SER A 53 11.94 2.46 -2.58
CA SER A 53 12.79 1.80 -3.58
C SER A 53 12.27 0.43 -4.03
N GLY A 54 11.49 -0.24 -3.19
CA GLY A 54 10.84 -1.50 -3.55
C GLY A 54 9.69 -1.32 -4.54
N LEU A 55 9.14 -0.12 -4.65
CA LEU A 55 8.04 0.20 -5.56
C LEU A 55 8.52 0.86 -6.85
N ALA A 56 9.45 1.81 -6.76
CA ALA A 56 9.88 2.63 -7.89
C ALA A 56 11.41 2.72 -7.96
N GLU A 57 11.98 2.24 -9.07
CA GLU A 57 13.42 2.31 -9.33
C GLU A 57 13.84 3.65 -9.96
N SER A 58 12.87 4.41 -10.48
CA SER A 58 13.06 5.71 -11.12
C SER A 58 11.90 6.65 -10.79
N PRO A 59 12.04 7.97 -10.98
CA PRO A 59 10.95 8.91 -10.76
C PRO A 59 9.69 8.52 -11.53
N LEU A 60 8.53 8.66 -10.87
CA LEU A 60 7.25 8.41 -11.49
C LEU A 60 6.99 9.42 -12.61
N ARG A 61 6.24 8.98 -13.62
CA ARG A 61 5.82 9.80 -14.76
C ARG A 61 4.31 9.81 -14.87
N GLN A 62 3.74 10.92 -15.29
CA GLN A 62 2.32 10.93 -15.67
C GLN A 62 2.16 10.50 -17.12
N ILE A 63 1.30 9.50 -17.33
CA ILE A 63 0.88 9.02 -18.64
C ILE A 63 -0.65 8.94 -18.62
N ASP A 64 -1.30 9.71 -19.50
CA ASP A 64 -2.78 9.78 -19.57
C ASP A 64 -3.46 10.08 -18.22
N GLY A 65 -2.83 10.92 -17.40
CA GLY A 65 -3.34 11.31 -16.07
C GLY A 65 -3.03 10.33 -14.94
N GLU A 66 -2.43 9.18 -15.23
CA GLU A 66 -2.04 8.19 -14.24
C GLU A 66 -0.55 8.30 -13.89
N TRP A 67 -0.21 8.08 -12.63
CA TRP A 67 1.17 7.98 -12.19
C TRP A 67 1.71 6.57 -12.46
N VAL A 68 2.77 6.51 -13.24
CA VAL A 68 3.39 5.27 -13.71
C VAL A 68 4.82 5.18 -13.20
N ALA A 69 5.15 4.02 -12.66
CA ALA A 69 6.50 3.67 -12.21
C ALA A 69 7.03 2.44 -12.94
N ASP A 70 8.34 2.42 -13.17
CA ASP A 70 9.05 1.20 -13.54
C ASP A 70 9.51 0.52 -12.25
N SER A 71 9.09 -0.72 -12.04
CA SER A 71 9.38 -1.54 -10.86
C SER A 71 10.06 -2.85 -11.25
N PRO A 72 10.63 -3.61 -10.30
CA PRO A 72 11.16 -4.95 -10.58
C PRO A 72 10.10 -5.90 -11.17
N LEU A 73 8.82 -5.64 -10.94
CA LEU A 73 7.69 -6.42 -11.47
C LEU A 73 7.21 -5.96 -12.84
N GLY A 74 7.82 -4.92 -13.42
CA GLY A 74 7.42 -4.27 -14.64
C GLY A 74 6.76 -2.91 -14.38
N ARG A 75 6.06 -2.38 -15.38
CA ARG A 75 5.37 -1.09 -15.26
C ARG A 75 4.14 -1.22 -14.39
N VAL A 76 4.05 -0.38 -13.36
CA VAL A 76 2.91 -0.32 -12.43
C VAL A 76 2.31 1.09 -12.43
N THR A 77 1.02 1.18 -12.09
CA THR A 77 0.38 2.47 -11.80
C THR A 77 0.19 2.63 -10.30
N VAL A 78 0.33 3.85 -9.81
CA VAL A 78 0.17 4.20 -8.40
C VAL A 78 -0.90 5.27 -8.25
N ALA A 79 -1.88 5.02 -7.40
CA ALA A 79 -2.96 5.96 -7.11
C ALA A 79 -3.13 6.11 -5.60
N PHE A 80 -2.87 7.32 -5.09
CA PHE A 80 -3.15 7.67 -3.70
C PHE A 80 -4.63 7.99 -3.51
N VAL A 81 -5.14 7.77 -2.29
CA VAL A 81 -6.44 8.30 -1.90
C VAL A 81 -6.41 9.84 -1.96
N ASP A 82 -7.59 10.44 -2.07
CA ASP A 82 -7.71 11.90 -2.12
C ASP A 82 -7.04 12.56 -0.90
N PRO A 83 -6.40 13.72 -1.07
CA PRO A 83 -5.81 14.48 0.04
C PRO A 83 -6.82 14.67 1.18
N ASN A 84 -6.35 14.49 2.41
CA ASN A 84 -7.19 14.57 3.61
C ASN A 84 -6.41 15.08 4.82
N ASP A 85 -7.13 15.43 5.87
CA ASP A 85 -6.58 15.92 7.13
C ASP A 85 -6.41 14.82 8.19
N LEU A 86 -6.60 13.55 7.81
CA LEU A 86 -6.55 12.40 8.70
C LEU A 86 -5.22 11.64 8.64
N GLY A 87 -4.28 12.08 7.80
CA GLY A 87 -3.00 11.42 7.58
C GLY A 87 -3.11 10.11 6.83
N VAL A 88 -4.21 9.90 6.09
CA VAL A 88 -4.42 8.69 5.28
C VAL A 88 -3.68 8.85 3.96
N ALA A 89 -2.62 8.08 3.78
CA ALA A 89 -1.79 8.03 2.58
C ALA A 89 -1.89 6.66 1.88
N ASP A 90 -3.02 5.99 2.04
CA ASP A 90 -3.27 4.71 1.38
C ASP A 90 -3.14 4.87 -0.13
N HIS A 91 -2.57 3.87 -0.77
CA HIS A 91 -2.39 3.91 -2.21
C HIS A 91 -2.56 2.53 -2.83
N ASP A 92 -3.11 2.54 -4.03
CA ASP A 92 -3.27 1.37 -4.87
C ASP A 92 -2.10 1.27 -5.84
N VAL A 93 -1.55 0.06 -5.96
CA VAL A 93 -0.56 -0.29 -6.97
C VAL A 93 -1.18 -1.31 -7.91
N THR A 94 -1.34 -0.93 -9.17
CA THR A 94 -1.86 -1.85 -10.20
C THR A 94 -0.70 -2.43 -11.00
N LEU A 95 -0.59 -3.75 -10.97
CA LEU A 95 0.44 -4.52 -11.64
C LEU A 95 0.17 -4.65 -13.15
N PRO A 96 1.18 -5.03 -13.97
CA PRO A 96 0.98 -5.28 -15.41
C PRO A 96 -0.12 -6.31 -15.72
N SER A 97 -0.37 -7.24 -14.78
CA SER A 97 -1.46 -8.22 -14.87
C SER A 97 -2.86 -7.63 -14.73
N GLY A 98 -2.98 -6.36 -14.33
CA GLY A 98 -4.24 -5.70 -13.98
C GLY A 98 -4.66 -5.92 -12.52
N LYS A 99 -3.92 -6.71 -11.75
CA LYS A 99 -4.19 -6.91 -10.33
C LYS A 99 -3.80 -5.65 -9.54
N THR A 100 -4.71 -5.18 -8.70
CA THR A 100 -4.48 -4.05 -7.80
C THR A 100 -4.22 -4.54 -6.38
N VAL A 101 -3.21 -3.95 -5.75
CA VAL A 101 -2.86 -4.17 -4.35
C VAL A 101 -2.98 -2.84 -3.63
N THR A 102 -3.81 -2.80 -2.58
CA THR A 102 -3.95 -1.63 -1.72
C THR A 102 -2.93 -1.70 -0.59
N ASN A 103 -2.16 -0.64 -0.44
CA ASN A 103 -1.15 -0.47 0.60
C ASN A 103 -1.63 0.57 1.63
N PRO A 104 -2.07 0.13 2.83
CA PRO A 104 -2.42 1.08 3.88
C PRO A 104 -1.19 1.77 4.43
N LEU A 105 -1.18 3.10 4.39
CA LEU A 105 -0.12 3.96 4.91
C LEU A 105 -0.73 5.11 5.70
N ARG A 106 -0.26 5.31 6.92
CA ARG A 106 -0.80 6.34 7.81
C ARG A 106 0.32 7.19 8.39
N VAL A 107 0.07 8.49 8.46
CA VAL A 107 0.94 9.49 9.10
C VAL A 107 0.11 10.19 10.16
N PHE A 108 0.51 10.14 11.42
CA PHE A 108 -0.21 10.81 12.48
C PHE A 108 0.73 11.42 13.51
N ALA A 109 0.27 12.50 14.12
CA ALA A 109 1.08 13.28 15.07
C ALA A 109 1.45 12.45 16.31
N ASN A 110 2.70 12.60 16.75
CA ASN A 110 3.23 12.07 17.99
C ASN A 110 4.11 13.16 18.63
N GLY A 111 3.57 13.90 19.59
CA GLY A 111 4.23 15.09 20.12
C GLY A 111 4.47 16.12 19.02
N ASP A 112 5.70 16.63 18.92
CA ASP A 112 6.12 17.55 17.86
C ASP A 112 6.55 16.85 16.56
N GLY A 113 6.65 15.52 16.60
CA GLY A 113 6.95 14.68 15.46
C GLY A 113 5.73 13.90 14.97
N CYS A 114 5.99 12.80 14.30
CA CYS A 114 4.93 11.90 13.82
C CYS A 114 5.36 10.45 13.81
N ASP A 115 4.36 9.56 13.77
CA ASP A 115 4.54 8.15 13.43
C ASP A 115 4.04 7.90 12.02
N VAL A 116 4.79 7.07 11.29
CA VAL A 116 4.41 6.54 9.98
C VAL A 116 4.23 5.04 10.12
N VAL A 117 3.05 4.54 9.73
CA VAL A 117 2.70 3.11 9.85
C VAL A 117 2.28 2.58 8.49
N PHE A 118 2.95 1.53 8.05
CA PHE A 118 2.64 0.80 6.83
C PHE A 118 2.15 -0.61 7.19
N SER A 119 1.00 -1.01 6.65
CA SER A 119 0.46 -2.36 6.86
C SER A 119 0.81 -3.27 5.69
N VAL A 120 1.67 -4.25 5.93
CA VAL A 120 2.03 -5.27 4.95
C VAL A 120 1.12 -6.48 5.15
N ARG A 121 0.50 -6.96 4.07
CA ARG A 121 -0.40 -8.12 4.09
C ARG A 121 0.20 -9.28 3.32
N ARG A 122 0.07 -10.48 3.90
CA ARG A 122 0.42 -11.71 3.19
C ARG A 122 -0.70 -12.01 2.19
N LEU A 123 -0.42 -11.80 0.91
CA LEU A 123 -1.36 -12.08 -0.16
C LEU A 123 -1.49 -13.58 -0.41
N ALA A 124 -2.61 -13.98 -1.01
CA ALA A 124 -2.80 -15.38 -1.44
C ALA A 124 -1.63 -15.81 -2.35
N ALA A 125 -1.14 -17.01 -2.19
CA ALA A 125 0.02 -17.58 -2.88
C ALA A 125 1.40 -17.00 -2.49
N MET A 126 1.46 -16.03 -1.58
CA MET A 126 2.71 -15.53 -1.04
C MET A 126 3.25 -16.49 0.03
N SER A 127 4.51 -16.91 -0.09
CA SER A 127 5.17 -17.71 0.93
C SER A 127 5.43 -16.88 2.19
N GLU A 128 5.69 -17.56 3.32
CA GLU A 128 6.10 -16.92 4.56
C GLU A 128 7.41 -16.13 4.37
N ALA A 129 8.34 -16.70 3.61
CA ALA A 129 9.62 -16.05 3.30
C ALA A 129 9.44 -14.80 2.43
N ASP A 130 8.55 -14.81 1.44
CA ASP A 130 8.24 -13.65 0.62
C ASP A 130 7.56 -12.55 1.45
N PHE A 131 6.67 -12.94 2.35
CA PHE A 131 6.01 -11.99 3.26
C PHE A 131 7.01 -11.31 4.20
N ALA A 132 7.96 -12.08 4.77
CA ALA A 132 9.04 -11.52 5.58
C ALA A 132 9.94 -10.58 4.78
N THR A 133 10.27 -10.93 3.55
CA THR A 133 11.06 -10.10 2.63
C THR A 133 10.35 -8.78 2.31
N ASP A 134 9.05 -8.80 2.08
CA ASP A 134 8.24 -7.60 1.87
C ASP A 134 8.24 -6.68 3.09
N ALA A 135 8.03 -7.25 4.28
CA ALA A 135 8.07 -6.49 5.52
C ALA A 135 9.44 -5.83 5.76
N ASP A 136 10.53 -6.55 5.47
CA ASP A 136 11.90 -6.02 5.57
C ASP A 136 12.15 -4.90 4.54
N ALA A 137 11.60 -5.02 3.33
CA ALA A 137 11.70 -3.98 2.31
C ALA A 137 10.99 -2.70 2.76
N VAL A 138 9.77 -2.82 3.31
CA VAL A 138 9.03 -1.67 3.86
C VAL A 138 9.78 -1.04 5.03
N ALA A 139 10.39 -1.85 5.91
CA ALA A 139 11.19 -1.32 7.02
C ALA A 139 12.38 -0.49 6.52
N ARG A 140 13.07 -0.93 5.48
CA ARG A 140 14.15 -0.16 4.83
C ARG A 140 13.64 1.13 4.19
N ASP A 141 12.50 1.08 3.52
CA ASP A 141 11.88 2.25 2.90
C ASP A 141 11.49 3.30 3.95
N LEU A 142 10.88 2.89 5.06
CA LEU A 142 10.54 3.81 6.15
C LEU A 142 11.79 4.38 6.84
N ALA A 143 12.86 3.61 6.96
CA ALA A 143 14.14 4.11 7.47
C ALA A 143 14.75 5.16 6.53
N ALA A 144 14.66 4.96 5.22
CA ALA A 144 15.10 5.94 4.22
C ALA A 144 14.25 7.22 4.29
N LEU A 145 12.93 7.08 4.41
CA LEU A 145 12.01 8.22 4.59
C LEU A 145 12.39 9.04 5.82
N ARG A 146 12.59 8.37 6.96
CA ARG A 146 13.02 9.04 8.19
C ARG A 146 14.30 9.84 7.99
N LEU A 147 15.31 9.24 7.38
CA LEU A 147 16.58 9.91 7.12
C LEU A 147 16.42 11.15 6.23
N LEU A 148 15.58 11.06 5.19
CA LEU A 148 15.29 12.18 4.29
C LEU A 148 14.57 13.33 5.02
N MET A 149 13.63 13.01 5.88
CA MET A 149 12.81 14.01 6.57
C MET A 149 13.53 14.68 7.74
N GLU A 150 14.50 14.01 8.36
CA GLU A 150 15.26 14.53 9.50
C GLU A 150 16.56 15.26 9.09
N THR A 151 16.91 15.23 7.81
CA THR A 151 18.00 16.05 7.25
C THR A 151 17.46 17.38 6.74
#